data_3daaebb137c75c27e342e6f22526d5dc
#
_entry.id   3daaebb137c75c27e342e6f22526d5dc
#
_cell.length_a   1.000
_cell.length_b   1.000
_cell.length_c   1.000
_cell.angle_alpha   90.00
_cell.angle_beta   90.00
_cell.angle_gamma   90.00
#
_symmetry.space_group_name_H-M   'P 1'
#
loop_
_entity.id
_entity.type
_entity.pdbx_description
1 polymer ?
#
loop_
_entity_poly.entity_id
_entity_poly.type
_entity_poly.pdbx_seq_one_letter_code
_entity_poly.pdbx_strand_id
1 'polypeptide(L)'
;MGENTAEFENGKVKTRGGSFEAGVDGAQAGIIMPADPQDGMQYRQEYYEGEAEDNGEVLSVDEQAEVPFGRFEDVLLTKDTITIEPNVLEYKLYAPDVGPVLVFGVSGGGGQEALVDLEDVGAKAANAAGTAPLGSPYP
;
A
#
# COMPACT_ATOMS: atom_id res chain seq x y z
N MET A 1 4.23 10.62 7.24
CA MET A 1 4.20 10.24 5.80
C MET A 1 2.89 10.75 5.27
N GLY A 2 2.83 11.24 4.09
CA GLY A 2 1.62 11.59 3.38
C GLY A 2 1.51 10.68 2.16
N GLU A 3 0.57 10.94 1.31
CA GLU A 3 0.40 10.25 0.05
C GLU A 3 0.66 11.20 -1.13
N ASN A 4 1.22 10.65 -2.21
CA ASN A 4 1.45 11.38 -3.45
C ASN A 4 0.94 10.56 -4.61
N THR A 5 -0.31 10.75 -4.92
CA THR A 5 -1.00 10.03 -6.00
C THR A 5 -0.83 10.70 -7.34
N ALA A 6 -0.88 9.92 -8.40
CA ALA A 6 -0.99 10.39 -9.76
C ALA A 6 -1.84 9.42 -10.59
N GLU A 7 -3.01 9.86 -11.01
CA GLU A 7 -3.84 9.13 -11.97
C GLU A 7 -3.41 9.48 -13.39
N PHE A 8 -3.18 8.47 -14.21
CA PHE A 8 -2.76 8.63 -15.60
C PHE A 8 -3.89 8.31 -16.57
N GLU A 9 -4.00 9.11 -17.61
CA GLU A 9 -4.85 8.83 -18.76
C GLU A 9 -4.05 9.07 -20.04
N ASN A 10 -4.01 8.06 -20.91
CA ASN A 10 -3.23 8.09 -22.17
C ASN A 10 -1.73 8.47 -21.95
N GLY A 11 -1.11 7.98 -20.86
CA GLY A 11 0.29 8.22 -20.54
C GLY A 11 0.60 9.62 -20.00
N LYS A 12 -0.42 10.41 -19.66
CA LYS A 12 -0.27 11.74 -19.03
C LYS A 12 -0.96 11.76 -17.68
N VAL A 13 -0.39 12.50 -16.73
CA VAL A 13 -1.06 12.74 -15.44
C VAL A 13 -2.36 13.48 -15.69
N LYS A 14 -3.47 12.89 -15.28
CA LYS A 14 -4.82 13.43 -15.36
C LYS A 14 -5.15 14.23 -14.11
N THR A 15 -4.87 13.66 -12.94
CA THR A 15 -5.12 14.30 -11.66
C THR A 15 -4.11 13.84 -10.61
N ARG A 16 -3.97 14.64 -9.55
CA ARG A 16 -3.25 14.31 -8.32
C ARG A 16 -4.19 14.40 -7.10
N GLY A 17 -5.48 14.27 -7.33
CA GLY A 17 -6.46 14.19 -6.26
C GLY A 17 -6.13 13.07 -5.30
N GLY A 18 -6.40 13.28 -4.00
CA GLY A 18 -6.04 12.37 -2.93
C GLY A 18 -4.62 12.55 -2.38
N SER A 19 -3.76 13.37 -3.02
CA SER A 19 -2.43 13.66 -2.47
C SER A 19 -2.51 14.53 -1.23
N PHE A 20 -1.76 14.18 -0.18
CA PHE A 20 -1.67 14.97 1.06
C PHE A 20 -0.29 14.82 1.72
N GLU A 21 0.06 15.76 2.60
CA GLU A 21 1.30 15.72 3.37
C GLU A 21 0.99 15.65 4.87
N ALA A 22 1.51 14.63 5.55
CA ALA A 22 1.34 14.48 6.98
C ALA A 22 1.93 15.68 7.75
N GLY A 23 1.12 16.26 8.65
CA GLY A 23 1.47 17.48 9.40
C GLY A 23 0.99 18.76 8.73
N VAL A 24 0.38 18.69 7.56
CA VAL A 24 -0.19 19.82 6.84
C VAL A 24 -1.72 19.70 6.87
N ASP A 25 -2.41 20.82 7.07
CA ASP A 25 -3.89 20.95 7.05
C ASP A 25 -4.65 19.94 7.90
N GLY A 26 -4.02 19.43 8.98
CA GLY A 26 -4.63 18.45 9.88
C GLY A 26 -4.39 16.99 9.50
N ALA A 27 -3.76 16.71 8.37
CA ALA A 27 -3.37 15.36 8.00
C ALA A 27 -2.35 14.78 8.99
N GLN A 28 -2.44 13.51 9.30
CA GLN A 28 -1.59 12.81 10.26
C GLN A 28 -0.79 11.70 9.58
N ALA A 29 0.38 11.41 10.13
CA ALA A 29 1.13 10.24 9.71
C ALA A 29 0.41 8.95 10.14
N GLY A 30 0.39 7.97 9.25
CA GLY A 30 -0.09 6.63 9.53
C GLY A 30 1.03 5.59 9.48
N ILE A 31 0.65 4.34 9.58
CA ILE A 31 1.52 3.17 9.59
C ILE A 31 1.10 2.26 8.44
N ILE A 32 1.96 2.08 7.46
CA ILE A 32 1.67 1.16 6.36
C ILE A 32 1.73 -0.31 6.80
N MET A 33 2.62 -0.61 7.76
CA MET A 33 2.86 -1.95 8.30
C MET A 33 3.37 -1.83 9.73
N PRO A 34 2.76 -2.52 10.71
CA PRO A 34 3.33 -2.65 12.06
C PRO A 34 4.69 -3.35 12.04
N ALA A 35 5.62 -2.91 12.90
CA ALA A 35 6.96 -3.53 13.00
C ALA A 35 6.93 -4.95 13.60
N ASP A 36 5.91 -5.25 14.40
CA ASP A 36 5.69 -6.55 15.04
C ASP A 36 4.19 -6.89 14.92
N PRO A 37 3.75 -7.32 13.72
CA PRO A 37 2.34 -7.59 13.46
C PRO A 37 1.86 -8.81 14.24
N GLN A 38 0.65 -8.75 14.78
CA GLN A 38 0.00 -9.84 15.51
C GLN A 38 -1.46 -9.94 15.07
N ASP A 39 -1.99 -11.15 15.08
CA ASP A 39 -3.38 -11.42 14.73
C ASP A 39 -4.35 -10.54 15.51
N GLY A 40 -5.28 -9.90 14.80
CA GLY A 40 -6.26 -8.98 15.34
C GLY A 40 -5.76 -7.56 15.61
N MET A 41 -4.47 -7.26 15.35
CA MET A 41 -3.95 -5.91 15.50
C MET A 41 -4.61 -4.98 14.48
N GLN A 42 -5.11 -3.84 14.96
CA GLN A 42 -5.68 -2.79 14.13
C GLN A 42 -4.78 -1.56 14.16
N TYR A 43 -4.65 -0.91 13.02
CA TYR A 43 -3.82 0.29 12.87
C TYR A 43 -4.37 1.20 11.80
N ARG A 44 -4.02 2.48 11.87
CA ARG A 44 -4.39 3.49 10.89
C ARG A 44 -3.27 3.65 9.88
N GLN A 45 -3.57 3.39 8.61
CA GLN A 45 -2.62 3.53 7.50
C GLN A 45 -2.50 4.98 7.08
N GLU A 46 -3.62 5.70 7.02
CA GLU A 46 -3.68 7.10 6.63
C GLU A 46 -4.74 7.84 7.42
N TYR A 47 -4.53 9.14 7.62
CA TYR A 47 -5.56 10.01 8.17
C TYR A 47 -5.44 11.44 7.68
N TYR A 48 -6.39 11.80 6.87
CA TYR A 48 -6.73 13.18 6.54
C TYR A 48 -8.25 13.28 6.50
N GLU A 49 -8.83 13.98 7.46
CA GLU A 49 -10.27 13.98 7.72
C GLU A 49 -11.09 14.30 6.46
N GLY A 50 -11.95 13.38 6.08
CA GLY A 50 -12.81 13.50 4.90
C GLY A 50 -12.12 13.28 3.55
N GLU A 51 -10.82 13.04 3.49
CA GLU A 51 -10.04 12.84 2.28
C GLU A 51 -9.37 11.46 2.22
N ALA A 52 -8.71 11.02 3.31
CA ALA A 52 -8.05 9.73 3.41
C ALA A 52 -8.16 9.18 4.85
N GLU A 53 -8.92 8.11 5.04
CA GLU A 53 -9.16 7.51 6.35
C GLU A 53 -9.03 5.98 6.29
N ASP A 54 -7.81 5.52 5.97
CA ASP A 54 -7.51 4.14 5.69
C ASP A 54 -7.04 3.39 6.93
N ASN A 55 -7.57 2.20 7.11
CA ASN A 55 -7.33 1.35 8.27
C ASN A 55 -6.91 -0.05 7.83
N GLY A 56 -5.94 -0.62 8.54
CA GLY A 56 -5.51 -2.00 8.40
C GLY A 56 -5.86 -2.84 9.61
N GLU A 57 -6.17 -4.10 9.37
CA GLU A 57 -6.34 -5.14 10.39
C GLU A 57 -5.51 -6.35 9.99
N VAL A 58 -4.63 -6.80 10.88
CA VAL A 58 -3.89 -8.05 10.71
C VAL A 58 -4.84 -9.21 10.94
N LEU A 59 -5.06 -10.04 9.92
CA LEU A 59 -5.91 -11.22 10.04
C LEU A 59 -5.12 -12.48 10.38
N SER A 60 -3.89 -12.60 9.85
CA SER A 60 -3.01 -13.73 10.10
C SER A 60 -1.57 -13.35 9.80
N VAL A 61 -0.61 -13.98 10.49
CA VAL A 61 0.84 -13.78 10.29
C VAL A 61 1.54 -15.02 9.73
N ASP A 62 0.83 -16.10 9.45
CA ASP A 62 1.36 -17.40 9.01
C ASP A 62 0.68 -17.96 7.75
N GLU A 63 0.21 -17.10 6.88
CA GLU A 63 -0.43 -17.47 5.62
C GLU A 63 0.59 -17.91 4.57
N GLN A 64 0.05 -18.38 3.45
CA GLN A 64 0.81 -18.73 2.26
C GLN A 64 0.26 -17.98 1.07
N ALA A 65 1.12 -17.57 0.15
CA ALA A 65 0.72 -16.96 -1.11
C ALA A 65 1.40 -17.64 -2.30
N GLU A 66 0.63 -17.90 -3.34
CA GLU A 66 1.13 -18.35 -4.64
C GLU A 66 0.78 -17.32 -5.70
N VAL A 67 1.79 -16.77 -6.33
CA VAL A 67 1.70 -15.73 -7.35
C VAL A 67 2.56 -16.10 -8.56
N PRO A 68 2.45 -15.41 -9.72
CA PRO A 68 3.25 -15.76 -10.91
C PRO A 68 4.76 -15.79 -10.66
N PHE A 69 5.28 -14.97 -9.76
CA PHE A 69 6.69 -15.01 -9.37
C PHE A 69 7.09 -16.29 -8.63
N GLY A 70 6.20 -16.81 -7.75
CA GLY A 70 6.49 -17.99 -6.96
C GLY A 70 5.60 -18.15 -5.74
N ARG A 71 6.02 -19.02 -4.82
CA ARG A 71 5.32 -19.30 -3.58
C ARG A 71 6.06 -18.70 -2.40
N PHE A 72 5.30 -18.15 -1.46
CA PHE A 72 5.76 -17.55 -0.22
C PHE A 72 5.09 -18.22 0.98
N GLU A 73 5.85 -18.40 2.04
CA GLU A 73 5.42 -18.89 3.35
C GLU A 73 5.52 -17.75 4.37
N ASP A 74 4.94 -17.94 5.55
CA ASP A 74 4.94 -16.95 6.65
C ASP A 74 4.44 -15.57 6.20
N VAL A 75 3.41 -15.57 5.38
CA VAL A 75 2.86 -14.36 4.74
C VAL A 75 1.89 -13.68 5.72
N LEU A 76 2.06 -12.38 5.89
CA LEU A 76 1.12 -11.53 6.61
C LEU A 76 -0.10 -11.25 5.73
N LEU A 77 -1.29 -11.54 6.25
CA LEU A 77 -2.56 -11.17 5.63
C LEU A 77 -3.17 -9.99 6.38
N THR A 78 -3.44 -8.91 5.66
CA THR A 78 -4.22 -7.77 6.18
C THR A 78 -5.55 -7.63 5.48
N LYS A 79 -6.47 -7.01 6.20
CA LYS A 79 -7.74 -6.51 5.70
C LYS A 79 -7.69 -5.00 5.78
N ASP A 80 -7.88 -4.36 4.64
CA ASP A 80 -7.80 -2.91 4.51
C ASP A 80 -9.20 -2.34 4.22
N THR A 81 -9.55 -1.29 4.95
CA THR A 81 -10.86 -0.62 4.89
C THR A 81 -10.70 0.88 4.92
N ILE A 82 -11.64 1.60 4.32
CA ILE A 82 -11.66 3.06 4.26
C ILE A 82 -12.89 3.57 5.00
N THR A 83 -12.70 4.39 6.04
CA THR A 83 -13.81 4.86 6.88
C THR A 83 -14.83 5.68 6.07
N ILE A 84 -14.35 6.54 5.18
CA ILE A 84 -15.20 7.39 4.33
C ILE A 84 -15.77 6.66 3.12
N GLU A 85 -15.26 5.46 2.80
CA GLU A 85 -15.73 4.61 1.71
C GLU A 85 -16.06 3.20 2.21
N PRO A 86 -17.11 3.02 3.01
CA PRO A 86 -17.38 1.77 3.74
C PRO A 86 -17.68 0.55 2.86
N ASN A 87 -17.85 0.75 1.56
CA ASN A 87 -18.02 -0.33 0.59
C ASN A 87 -16.69 -0.84 0.01
N VAL A 88 -15.56 -0.17 0.29
CA VAL A 88 -14.24 -0.60 -0.14
C VAL A 88 -13.68 -1.60 0.86
N LEU A 89 -13.27 -2.74 0.37
CA LEU A 89 -12.63 -3.81 1.13
C LEU A 89 -11.54 -4.44 0.27
N GLU A 90 -10.32 -4.42 0.77
CA GLU A 90 -9.18 -5.08 0.17
C GLU A 90 -8.54 -6.07 1.14
N TYR A 91 -7.90 -7.10 0.58
CA TYR A 91 -6.95 -7.95 1.29
C TYR A 91 -5.58 -7.81 0.67
N LYS A 92 -4.56 -7.72 1.52
CA LYS A 92 -3.16 -7.62 1.08
C LYS A 92 -2.34 -8.70 1.76
N LEU A 93 -1.50 -9.36 0.98
CA LEU A 93 -0.57 -10.37 1.46
C LEU A 93 0.86 -9.85 1.30
N TYR A 94 1.61 -9.87 2.39
CA TYR A 94 2.97 -9.37 2.46
C TYR A 94 3.92 -10.50 2.83
N ALA A 95 4.89 -10.77 1.97
CA ALA A 95 5.94 -11.73 2.25
C ALA A 95 7.11 -11.09 3.00
N PRO A 96 7.74 -11.80 3.97
CA PRO A 96 8.92 -11.31 4.66
C PRO A 96 10.02 -10.90 3.69
N ASP A 97 10.68 -9.77 3.97
CA ASP A 97 11.79 -9.20 3.18
C ASP A 97 11.46 -8.83 1.72
N VAL A 98 10.23 -9.04 1.28
CA VAL A 98 9.76 -8.74 -0.08
C VAL A 98 8.78 -7.57 -0.08
N GLY A 99 7.79 -7.60 0.79
CA GLY A 99 6.69 -6.64 0.81
C GLY A 99 5.40 -7.21 0.21
N PRO A 100 4.52 -6.39 -0.38
CA PRO A 100 3.25 -6.87 -0.90
C PRO A 100 3.48 -7.80 -2.11
N VAL A 101 2.94 -9.01 -2.03
CA VAL A 101 3.02 -10.02 -3.09
C VAL A 101 1.69 -10.25 -3.79
N LEU A 102 0.59 -9.99 -3.09
CA LEU A 102 -0.75 -10.12 -3.63
C LEU A 102 -1.68 -9.10 -2.98
N VAL A 103 -2.42 -8.38 -3.80
CA VAL A 103 -3.50 -7.46 -3.38
C VAL A 103 -4.74 -7.82 -4.16
N PHE A 104 -5.88 -7.87 -3.50
CA PHE A 104 -7.15 -8.06 -4.19
C PHE A 104 -8.30 -7.32 -3.50
N GLY A 105 -9.00 -6.55 -4.31
CA GLY A 105 -10.25 -5.91 -3.93
C GLY A 105 -11.39 -6.91 -3.88
N VAL A 106 -12.07 -6.97 -2.75
CA VAL A 106 -13.25 -7.81 -2.55
C VAL A 106 -14.52 -7.05 -2.94
N SER A 107 -14.54 -5.76 -2.67
CA SER A 107 -15.64 -4.85 -2.99
C SER A 107 -15.15 -3.43 -3.22
N GLY A 108 -16.00 -2.58 -3.79
CA GLY A 108 -15.66 -1.19 -4.05
C GLY A 108 -14.89 -0.94 -5.36
N GLY A 109 -14.83 -1.92 -6.26
CA GLY A 109 -14.23 -1.76 -7.60
C GLY A 109 -12.75 -2.10 -7.69
N GLY A 110 -12.20 -2.75 -6.67
CA GLY A 110 -10.82 -3.22 -6.66
C GLY A 110 -10.53 -4.29 -7.72
N GLY A 111 -9.29 -4.33 -8.18
CA GLY A 111 -8.74 -5.37 -9.03
C GLY A 111 -7.91 -6.39 -8.24
N GLN A 112 -7.07 -7.10 -8.97
CA GLN A 112 -6.03 -7.95 -8.39
C GLN A 112 -4.67 -7.51 -8.89
N GLU A 113 -3.72 -7.39 -7.96
CA GLU A 113 -2.32 -7.17 -8.24
C GLU A 113 -1.53 -8.34 -7.68
N ALA A 114 -0.64 -8.91 -8.46
CA ALA A 114 0.19 -10.03 -8.04
C ALA A 114 1.64 -9.83 -8.48
N LEU A 115 2.59 -10.21 -7.64
CA LEU A 115 4.01 -10.12 -7.93
C LEU A 115 4.36 -11.02 -9.12
N VAL A 116 4.92 -10.43 -10.18
CA VAL A 116 5.32 -11.13 -11.40
C VAL A 116 6.82 -11.23 -11.54
N ASP A 117 7.56 -10.30 -10.96
CA ASP A 117 9.03 -10.27 -11.02
C ASP A 117 9.61 -9.52 -9.82
N LEU A 118 10.79 -9.95 -9.37
CA LEU A 118 11.55 -9.35 -8.28
C LEU A 118 13.03 -9.35 -8.64
N GLU A 119 13.66 -8.19 -8.62
CA GLU A 119 15.07 -8.04 -8.92
C GLU A 119 15.83 -7.48 -7.71
N ASP A 120 16.86 -8.19 -7.28
CA ASP A 120 17.80 -7.68 -6.28
C ASP A 120 18.74 -6.66 -6.91
N VAL A 121 18.68 -5.45 -6.41
CA VAL A 121 19.57 -4.36 -6.84
C VAL A 121 20.52 -3.95 -5.71
N GLY A 122 21.77 -3.65 -6.04
CA GLY A 122 22.73 -3.17 -5.05
C GLY A 122 22.31 -1.83 -4.43
N ALA A 123 22.73 -1.57 -3.18
CA ALA A 123 22.35 -0.39 -2.40
C ALA A 123 22.50 0.95 -3.16
N LYS A 124 23.50 1.09 -4.03
CA LYS A 124 23.70 2.29 -4.84
C LYS A 124 22.56 2.48 -5.86
N ALA A 125 22.12 1.40 -6.51
CA ALA A 125 21.03 1.44 -7.47
C ALA A 125 19.69 1.68 -6.76
N ALA A 126 19.46 1.01 -5.62
CA ALA A 126 18.29 1.21 -4.80
C ALA A 126 18.16 2.66 -4.30
N ASN A 127 19.25 3.24 -3.79
CA ASN A 127 19.28 4.64 -3.36
C ASN A 127 19.03 5.60 -4.53
N ALA A 128 19.60 5.33 -5.70
CA ALA A 128 19.36 6.16 -6.88
C ALA A 128 17.89 6.09 -7.35
N ALA A 129 17.28 4.92 -7.31
CA ALA A 129 15.87 4.74 -7.62
C ALA A 129 14.96 5.45 -6.59
N GLY A 130 15.27 5.32 -5.29
CA GLY A 130 14.52 5.96 -4.22
C GLY A 130 14.60 7.49 -4.18
N THR A 131 15.63 8.07 -4.82
CA THR A 131 15.79 9.52 -4.96
C THR A 131 15.39 10.04 -6.35
N ALA A 132 15.13 9.14 -7.30
CA ALA A 132 14.65 9.54 -8.61
C ALA A 132 13.28 10.22 -8.48
N PRO A 133 13.02 11.33 -9.18
CA PRO A 133 11.69 11.90 -9.20
C PRO A 133 10.72 10.89 -9.80
N LEU A 134 9.72 10.50 -9.06
CA LEU A 134 8.60 9.68 -9.52
C LEU A 134 7.82 10.48 -10.58
N GLY A 135 8.30 10.46 -11.82
CA GLY A 135 7.64 11.08 -12.98
C GLY A 135 7.17 12.53 -12.76
N SER A 136 7.99 13.43 -12.22
CA SER A 136 7.55 14.77 -11.79
C SER A 136 6.29 14.71 -10.91
N PRO A 137 6.33 14.03 -9.81
CA PRO A 137 5.16 13.71 -9.01
C PRO A 137 4.56 14.94 -8.33
N TYR A 138 5.39 15.86 -7.95
CA TYR A 138 4.94 17.09 -7.31
C TYR A 138 4.95 18.24 -8.30
N PRO A 139 3.87 19.01 -8.36
CA PRO A 139 3.87 20.25 -9.15
C PRO A 139 4.85 21.28 -8.59
#